data_8818c8c6db996aa0a8de783942bc98d5
#
_entry.id   8818c8c6db996aa0a8de783942bc98d5
#
_cell.length_a   1.000
_cell.length_b   1.000
_cell.length_c   1.000
_cell.angle_alpha   90.00
_cell.angle_beta   90.00
_cell.angle_gamma   90.00
#
_symmetry.space_group_name_H-M   'P 1'
#
loop_
_entity.id
_entity.type
_entity.pdbx_description
1 polymer ?
#
loop_
_entity_poly.entity_id
_entity_poly.type
_entity_poly.pdbx_seq_one_letter_code
_entity_poly.pdbx_strand_id
1 'polypeptide(L)'
;MASDGKTRCWGDKDPLARAYHDDEWGVPVHDDQVLYEFILLEGVQAGLSWSTVLKRRENYRRAFDGFDPVKIAGYTPARIDELVQDASIIRNRRKIESHVKNARVFLKVQEEHGSFDQYLWAYVDHRPIMNEFTSWKEVTAETDLSKRISKDLKRLGFSFVGPTIVYAYMQSVGMVNDHLTSCFRWREIKEQYGG
;
A
#
# COMPACT_ATOMS: atom_id res chain seq x y z
N MET A 1 0.21 -11.48 27.84
CA MET A 1 -1.07 -10.98 27.32
C MET A 1 -1.95 -12.17 27.06
N ALA A 2 -3.20 -12.15 27.47
CA ALA A 2 -4.13 -13.25 27.20
C ALA A 2 -4.25 -13.44 25.68
N SER A 3 -4.13 -14.69 25.22
CA SER A 3 -4.38 -15.06 23.84
C SER A 3 -5.85 -14.81 23.55
N ASP A 4 -6.16 -14.02 22.51
CA ASP A 4 -7.53 -13.79 22.04
C ASP A 4 -8.10 -15.00 21.26
N GLY A 5 -7.36 -16.12 21.24
CA GLY A 5 -7.73 -17.36 20.54
C GLY A 5 -7.62 -17.27 19.00
N LYS A 6 -7.17 -16.16 18.44
CA LYS A 6 -7.03 -15.98 16.99
C LYS A 6 -5.66 -16.44 16.50
N THR A 7 -5.63 -17.22 15.42
CA THR A 7 -4.40 -17.59 14.73
C THR A 7 -4.09 -16.53 13.67
N ARG A 8 -2.95 -15.87 13.80
CA ARG A 8 -2.43 -14.87 12.82
C ARG A 8 -1.25 -15.44 12.07
N CYS A 9 -1.15 -15.13 10.81
CA CYS A 9 -0.01 -15.55 10.00
C CYS A 9 1.23 -14.66 10.22
N TRP A 10 1.06 -13.45 10.76
CA TRP A 10 2.13 -12.54 11.19
C TRP A 10 1.57 -11.45 12.14
N GLY A 11 2.44 -10.57 12.65
CA GLY A 11 2.03 -9.38 13.42
C GLY A 11 1.88 -9.56 14.92
N ASP A 12 1.84 -10.77 15.45
CA ASP A 12 1.50 -11.07 16.86
C ASP A 12 2.40 -10.39 17.90
N LYS A 13 3.65 -10.10 17.55
CA LYS A 13 4.66 -9.60 18.51
C LYS A 13 4.64 -8.07 18.70
N ASP A 14 4.05 -7.33 17.79
CA ASP A 14 3.99 -5.87 17.79
C ASP A 14 2.51 -5.43 17.72
N PRO A 15 1.99 -4.70 18.70
CA PRO A 15 0.59 -4.28 18.72
C PRO A 15 0.18 -3.49 17.48
N LEU A 16 1.07 -2.65 16.93
CA LEU A 16 0.79 -1.87 15.73
C LEU A 16 0.74 -2.75 14.48
N ALA A 17 1.66 -3.72 14.37
CA ALA A 17 1.64 -4.69 13.27
C ALA A 17 0.41 -5.62 13.38
N ARG A 18 0.01 -5.98 14.59
CA ARG A 18 -1.21 -6.77 14.85
C ARG A 18 -2.46 -6.02 14.40
N ALA A 19 -2.62 -4.76 14.79
CA ALA A 19 -3.76 -3.97 14.37
C ALA A 19 -3.83 -3.85 12.84
N TYR A 20 -2.71 -3.53 12.20
CA TYR A 20 -2.64 -3.46 10.74
C TYR A 20 -2.97 -4.79 10.06
N HIS A 21 -2.45 -5.92 10.57
CA HIS A 21 -2.79 -7.26 10.08
C HIS A 21 -4.26 -7.58 10.23
N ASP A 22 -4.85 -7.25 11.38
CA ASP A 22 -6.22 -7.65 11.72
C ASP A 22 -7.27 -6.76 11.03
N ASP A 23 -6.95 -5.49 10.78
CA ASP A 23 -7.97 -4.52 10.39
C ASP A 23 -7.80 -4.02 8.93
N GLU A 24 -6.58 -4.06 8.37
CA GLU A 24 -6.30 -3.41 7.10
C GLU A 24 -5.71 -4.35 6.03
N TRP A 25 -4.65 -5.11 6.36
CA TRP A 25 -3.90 -5.87 5.37
C TRP A 25 -4.77 -6.96 4.71
N GLY A 26 -4.80 -6.96 3.37
CA GLY A 26 -5.61 -7.90 2.57
C GLY A 26 -7.09 -7.52 2.46
N VAL A 27 -7.53 -6.43 3.10
CA VAL A 27 -8.91 -5.94 2.99
C VAL A 27 -9.05 -5.08 1.72
N PRO A 28 -10.02 -5.36 0.82
CA PRO A 28 -10.25 -4.56 -0.37
C PRO A 28 -10.51 -3.08 -0.08
N VAL A 29 -9.71 -2.22 -0.71
CA VAL A 29 -9.78 -0.76 -0.61
C VAL A 29 -10.23 -0.17 -1.94
N HIS A 30 -11.28 0.66 -1.91
CA HIS A 30 -11.87 1.35 -3.05
C HIS A 30 -11.90 2.88 -2.89
N ASP A 31 -11.34 3.40 -1.80
CA ASP A 31 -11.18 4.84 -1.59
C ASP A 31 -9.86 5.32 -2.20
N ASP A 32 -9.94 6.25 -3.13
CA ASP A 32 -8.78 6.74 -3.88
C ASP A 32 -7.73 7.43 -2.98
N GLN A 33 -8.15 8.08 -1.90
CA GLN A 33 -7.20 8.71 -0.96
C GLN A 33 -6.42 7.64 -0.18
N VAL A 34 -7.09 6.57 0.24
CA VAL A 34 -6.45 5.43 0.90
C VAL A 34 -5.55 4.66 -0.09
N LEU A 35 -5.99 4.49 -1.34
CA LEU A 35 -5.16 3.91 -2.40
C LEU A 35 -3.88 4.73 -2.61
N TYR A 36 -3.97 6.06 -2.61
CA TYR A 36 -2.80 6.94 -2.71
C TYR A 36 -1.90 6.89 -1.46
N GLU A 37 -2.50 6.84 -0.25
CA GLU A 37 -1.75 6.64 0.99
C GLU A 37 -0.83 5.41 0.90
N PHE A 38 -1.35 4.27 0.46
CA PHE A 38 -0.55 3.05 0.33
C PHE A 38 0.49 3.13 -0.78
N ILE A 39 0.24 3.81 -1.92
CA ILE A 39 1.28 4.07 -2.93
C ILE A 39 2.46 4.83 -2.29
N LEU A 40 2.16 5.85 -1.48
CA LEU A 40 3.18 6.64 -0.79
C LEU A 40 3.94 5.78 0.23
N LEU A 41 3.23 5.05 1.09
CA LEU A 41 3.83 4.27 2.17
C LEU A 41 4.68 3.09 1.65
N GLU A 42 4.25 2.41 0.61
CA GLU A 42 5.02 1.34 -0.04
C GLU A 42 6.28 1.90 -0.74
N GLY A 43 6.17 3.10 -1.31
CA GLY A 43 7.34 3.83 -1.80
C GLY A 43 8.33 4.18 -0.69
N VAL A 44 7.82 4.54 0.50
CA VAL A 44 8.66 4.77 1.70
C VAL A 44 9.34 3.48 2.14
N GLN A 45 8.66 2.34 2.08
CA GLN A 45 9.20 1.05 2.52
C GLN A 45 10.43 0.61 1.72
N ALA A 46 10.63 1.06 0.51
CA ALA A 46 11.77 0.65 -0.33
C ALA A 46 13.10 0.71 0.46
N GLY A 47 13.67 -0.46 0.76
CA GLY A 47 14.89 -0.64 1.56
C GLY A 47 14.70 -0.52 3.09
N LEU A 48 13.46 -0.54 3.58
CA LEU A 48 13.12 -0.48 5.01
C LEU A 48 12.17 -1.62 5.40
N SER A 49 12.00 -1.86 6.71
CA SER A 49 10.98 -2.78 7.20
C SER A 49 9.61 -2.09 7.24
N TRP A 50 8.53 -2.87 7.02
CA TRP A 50 7.16 -2.37 7.17
C TRP A 50 6.87 -1.84 8.58
N SER A 51 7.38 -2.47 9.62
CA SER A 51 7.27 -1.98 11.00
C SER A 51 7.86 -0.56 11.16
N THR A 52 8.93 -0.23 10.43
CA THR A 52 9.49 1.13 10.41
C THR A 52 8.53 2.14 9.77
N VAL A 53 7.83 1.74 8.73
CA VAL A 53 6.83 2.56 8.03
C VAL A 53 5.61 2.77 8.92
N LEU A 54 5.03 1.69 9.46
CA LEU A 54 3.87 1.76 10.36
C LEU A 54 4.11 2.69 11.55
N LYS A 55 5.26 2.60 12.21
CA LYS A 55 5.63 3.48 13.35
C LYS A 55 5.67 4.97 12.97
N ARG A 56 5.83 5.29 11.69
CA ARG A 56 5.88 6.67 11.18
C ARG A 56 4.64 7.09 10.40
N ARG A 57 3.67 6.19 10.20
CA ARG A 57 2.49 6.43 9.36
C ARG A 57 1.76 7.71 9.75
N GLU A 58 1.51 7.94 11.05
CA GLU A 58 0.85 9.15 11.52
C GLU A 58 1.71 10.41 11.34
N ASN A 59 3.03 10.28 11.39
CA ASN A 59 3.92 11.40 11.07
C ASN A 59 3.84 11.74 9.58
N TYR A 60 3.84 10.73 8.70
CA TYR A 60 3.61 10.92 7.27
C TYR A 60 2.23 11.52 7.00
N ARG A 61 1.19 11.07 7.67
CA ARG A 61 -0.17 11.64 7.54
C ARG A 61 -0.18 13.13 7.83
N ARG A 62 0.49 13.57 8.89
CA ARG A 62 0.61 15.00 9.22
C ARG A 62 1.50 15.75 8.22
N ALA A 63 2.65 15.19 7.85
CA ALA A 63 3.63 15.84 6.98
C ALA A 63 3.13 15.99 5.53
N PHE A 64 2.28 15.06 5.07
CA PHE A 64 1.75 15.01 3.71
C PHE A 64 0.24 15.29 3.66
N ASP A 65 -0.25 16.24 4.47
CA ASP A 65 -1.62 16.79 4.41
C ASP A 65 -2.72 15.71 4.38
N GLY A 66 -2.61 14.67 5.21
CA GLY A 66 -3.56 13.57 5.27
C GLY A 66 -3.54 12.65 4.05
N PHE A 67 -2.43 12.63 3.32
CA PHE A 67 -2.28 11.90 2.04
C PHE A 67 -3.23 12.40 0.92
N ASP A 68 -3.65 13.65 0.99
CA ASP A 68 -4.46 14.29 -0.04
C ASP A 68 -3.62 14.51 -1.32
N PRO A 69 -3.88 13.77 -2.42
CA PRO A 69 -3.06 13.87 -3.63
C PRO A 69 -3.14 15.23 -4.29
N VAL A 70 -4.25 15.97 -4.13
CA VAL A 70 -4.41 17.32 -4.70
C VAL A 70 -3.45 18.28 -4.02
N LYS A 71 -3.38 18.26 -2.69
CA LYS A 71 -2.47 19.11 -1.93
C LYS A 71 -1.02 18.75 -2.21
N ILE A 72 -0.70 17.45 -2.19
CA ILE A 72 0.67 16.96 -2.40
C ILE A 72 1.17 17.31 -3.81
N ALA A 73 0.33 17.19 -4.84
CA ALA A 73 0.68 17.55 -6.22
C ALA A 73 1.10 19.02 -6.36
N GLY A 74 0.57 19.90 -5.50
CA GLY A 74 0.87 21.34 -5.45
C GLY A 74 2.13 21.71 -4.65
N TYR A 75 2.83 20.75 -4.04
CA TYR A 75 4.01 21.07 -3.23
C TYR A 75 5.11 21.77 -4.03
N THR A 76 5.58 22.88 -3.47
CA THR A 76 6.67 23.70 -4.02
C THR A 76 8.04 23.12 -3.63
N PRO A 77 9.14 23.51 -4.31
CA PRO A 77 10.49 23.15 -3.88
C PRO A 77 10.78 23.54 -2.41
N ALA A 78 10.28 24.68 -1.93
CA ALA A 78 10.42 25.08 -0.53
C ALA A 78 9.73 24.09 0.42
N ARG A 79 8.52 23.61 0.10
CA ARG A 79 7.83 22.59 0.89
C ARG A 79 8.59 21.28 0.91
N ILE A 80 9.19 20.87 -0.21
CA ILE A 80 10.04 19.67 -0.28
C ILE A 80 11.28 19.84 0.62
N ASP A 81 11.90 21.01 0.63
CA ASP A 81 13.05 21.33 1.48
C ASP A 81 12.69 21.24 2.98
N GLU A 82 11.52 21.73 3.38
CA GLU A 82 10.98 21.57 4.74
C GLU A 82 10.82 20.09 5.11
N LEU A 83 10.20 19.28 4.25
CA LEU A 83 10.00 17.85 4.48
C LEU A 83 11.32 17.08 4.59
N VAL A 84 12.36 17.48 3.86
CA VAL A 84 13.71 16.87 3.98
C VAL A 84 14.32 17.16 5.35
N GLN A 85 13.94 18.24 6.04
CA GLN A 85 14.40 18.56 7.39
C GLN A 85 13.55 17.92 8.49
N ASP A 86 12.36 17.43 8.17
CA ASP A 86 11.47 16.83 9.16
C ASP A 86 12.00 15.47 9.66
N ALA A 87 12.49 15.44 10.90
CA ALA A 87 13.02 14.23 11.53
C ALA A 87 11.95 13.18 11.88
N SER A 88 10.68 13.54 11.84
CA SER A 88 9.57 12.61 12.13
C SER A 88 9.32 11.62 11.00
N ILE A 89 9.75 11.94 9.78
CA ILE A 89 9.66 11.08 8.58
C ILE A 89 11.05 10.62 8.11
N ILE A 90 11.08 9.77 7.09
CA ILE A 90 12.34 9.34 6.45
C ILE A 90 12.84 10.49 5.55
N ARG A 91 13.95 11.12 5.95
CA ARG A 91 14.57 12.28 5.29
C ARG A 91 15.32 11.88 4.02
N ASN A 92 14.58 11.37 3.03
CA ASN A 92 15.11 10.99 1.73
C ASN A 92 14.46 11.85 0.64
N ARG A 93 15.21 12.85 0.12
CA ARG A 93 14.73 13.78 -0.91
C ARG A 93 14.12 13.08 -2.11
N ARG A 94 14.77 12.04 -2.64
CA ARG A 94 14.27 11.31 -3.81
C ARG A 94 12.91 10.66 -3.56
N LYS A 95 12.68 10.12 -2.36
CA LYS A 95 11.37 9.57 -1.97
C LYS A 95 10.33 10.69 -1.87
N ILE A 96 10.66 11.80 -1.19
CA ILE A 96 9.75 12.94 -1.01
C ILE A 96 9.35 13.52 -2.38
N GLU A 97 10.31 13.77 -3.28
CA GLU A 97 10.04 14.23 -4.65
C GLU A 97 9.20 13.24 -5.45
N SER A 98 9.43 11.92 -5.24
CA SER A 98 8.63 10.90 -5.90
C SER A 98 7.18 10.90 -5.45
N HIS A 99 6.89 11.19 -4.18
CA HIS A 99 5.53 11.31 -3.69
C HIS A 99 4.79 12.45 -4.37
N VAL A 100 5.43 13.62 -4.53
CA VAL A 100 4.85 14.76 -5.25
C VAL A 100 4.62 14.44 -6.73
N LYS A 101 5.59 13.79 -7.37
CA LYS A 101 5.44 13.33 -8.76
C LYS A 101 4.30 12.32 -8.89
N ASN A 102 4.25 11.34 -8.00
CA ASN A 102 3.21 10.30 -8.00
C ASN A 102 1.81 10.90 -7.79
N ALA A 103 1.67 11.92 -6.94
CA ALA A 103 0.41 12.63 -6.76
C ALA A 103 -0.10 13.25 -8.08
N ARG A 104 0.78 13.92 -8.82
CA ARG A 104 0.43 14.51 -10.12
C ARG A 104 0.00 13.45 -11.15
N VAL A 105 0.68 12.32 -11.17
CA VAL A 105 0.33 11.20 -12.07
C VAL A 105 -0.98 10.56 -11.63
N PHE A 106 -1.18 10.39 -10.32
CA PHE A 106 -2.41 9.84 -9.74
C PHE A 106 -3.64 10.64 -10.16
N LEU A 107 -3.58 11.96 -10.05
CA LEU A 107 -4.67 12.85 -10.48
C LEU A 107 -4.98 12.74 -11.98
N LYS A 108 -3.96 12.58 -12.83
CA LYS A 108 -4.18 12.33 -14.28
C LYS A 108 -4.90 11.00 -14.53
N VAL A 109 -4.53 9.95 -13.79
CA VAL A 109 -5.21 8.66 -13.89
C VAL A 109 -6.67 8.78 -13.48
N GLN A 110 -6.98 9.54 -12.41
CA GLN A 110 -8.36 9.82 -12.01
C GLN A 110 -9.14 10.55 -13.12
N GLU A 111 -8.53 11.55 -13.75
CA GLU A 111 -9.13 12.30 -14.84
C GLU A 111 -9.42 11.41 -16.07
N GLU A 112 -8.50 10.52 -16.41
CA GLU A 112 -8.61 9.65 -17.59
C GLU A 112 -9.56 8.45 -17.39
N HIS A 113 -9.66 7.92 -16.17
CA HIS A 113 -10.38 6.69 -15.87
C HIS A 113 -11.58 6.86 -14.92
N GLY A 114 -11.88 8.10 -14.48
CA GLY A 114 -12.94 8.40 -13.52
C GLY A 114 -12.49 8.27 -12.06
N SER A 115 -11.68 7.26 -11.72
CA SER A 115 -11.00 7.11 -10.43
C SER A 115 -9.75 6.27 -10.57
N PHE A 116 -8.86 6.34 -9.58
CA PHE A 116 -7.72 5.43 -9.52
C PHE A 116 -8.17 4.01 -9.15
N ASP A 117 -9.22 3.89 -8.35
CA ASP A 117 -9.89 2.63 -8.04
C ASP A 117 -10.31 1.89 -9.32
N GLN A 118 -11.05 2.54 -10.22
CA GLN A 118 -11.47 1.92 -11.48
C GLN A 118 -10.28 1.46 -12.32
N TYR A 119 -9.23 2.29 -12.43
CA TYR A 119 -8.01 1.92 -13.14
C TYR A 119 -7.31 0.71 -12.52
N LEU A 120 -7.12 0.73 -11.20
CA LEU A 120 -6.36 -0.31 -10.50
C LEU A 120 -7.12 -1.64 -10.44
N TRP A 121 -8.39 -1.61 -10.04
CA TRP A 121 -9.17 -2.83 -9.84
C TRP A 121 -9.57 -3.52 -11.14
N ALA A 122 -9.52 -2.84 -12.28
CA ALA A 122 -9.69 -3.48 -13.59
C ALA A 122 -8.65 -4.58 -13.88
N TYR A 123 -7.48 -4.57 -13.24
CA TYR A 123 -6.47 -5.62 -13.39
C TYR A 123 -6.88 -6.98 -12.80
N VAL A 124 -7.88 -6.99 -11.92
CA VAL A 124 -8.42 -8.17 -11.23
C VAL A 124 -9.94 -8.31 -11.43
N ASP A 125 -10.48 -7.73 -12.50
CA ASP A 125 -11.92 -7.76 -12.82
C ASP A 125 -12.81 -7.29 -11.66
N HIS A 126 -12.34 -6.28 -10.91
CA HIS A 126 -12.97 -5.67 -9.73
C HIS A 126 -13.26 -6.67 -8.58
N ARG A 127 -12.49 -7.76 -8.50
CA ARG A 127 -12.61 -8.77 -7.43
C ARG A 127 -11.24 -9.14 -6.90
N PRO A 128 -11.09 -9.29 -5.57
CA PRO A 128 -9.81 -9.71 -5.01
C PRO A 128 -9.46 -11.15 -5.39
N ILE A 129 -8.19 -11.39 -5.65
CA ILE A 129 -7.66 -12.74 -5.87
C ILE A 129 -7.53 -13.42 -4.51
N MET A 130 -8.17 -14.57 -4.33
CA MET A 130 -8.08 -15.38 -3.10
C MET A 130 -6.99 -16.44 -3.26
N ASN A 131 -5.78 -16.15 -2.79
CA ASN A 131 -4.71 -17.13 -2.75
C ASN A 131 -4.91 -18.12 -1.58
N GLU A 132 -4.47 -19.37 -1.74
CA GLU A 132 -4.65 -20.43 -0.74
C GLU A 132 -3.30 -20.92 -0.22
N PHE A 133 -2.44 -19.98 0.19
CA PHE A 133 -1.13 -20.29 0.73
C PHE A 133 -1.23 -20.97 2.11
N THR A 134 -0.49 -22.06 2.29
CA THR A 134 -0.37 -22.77 3.57
C THR A 134 0.89 -22.36 4.32
N SER A 135 1.86 -21.79 3.62
CA SER A 135 3.16 -21.38 4.15
C SER A 135 3.71 -20.15 3.44
N TRP A 136 4.44 -19.29 4.17
CA TRP A 136 5.16 -18.15 3.61
C TRP A 136 6.19 -18.52 2.54
N LYS A 137 6.62 -19.77 2.45
CA LYS A 137 7.53 -20.26 1.41
C LYS A 137 6.87 -20.28 0.02
N GLU A 138 5.56 -20.29 -0.05
CA GLU A 138 4.78 -20.28 -1.28
C GLU A 138 4.56 -18.86 -1.81
N VAL A 139 4.66 -17.87 -0.92
CA VAL A 139 4.48 -16.46 -1.27
C VAL A 139 5.73 -15.93 -1.96
N THR A 140 5.59 -15.51 -3.21
CA THR A 140 6.70 -14.95 -3.99
C THR A 140 6.88 -13.45 -3.71
N ALA A 141 8.07 -12.91 -4.00
CA ALA A 141 8.32 -11.48 -3.86
C ALA A 141 7.60 -10.62 -4.93
N GLU A 142 7.20 -11.22 -6.04
CA GLU A 142 6.51 -10.59 -7.16
C GLU A 142 5.75 -11.63 -7.98
N THR A 143 4.72 -11.21 -8.70
CA THR A 143 3.91 -12.05 -9.60
C THR A 143 3.92 -11.48 -11.01
N ASP A 144 3.44 -12.23 -12.00
CA ASP A 144 3.32 -11.71 -13.37
C ASP A 144 2.32 -10.55 -13.44
N LEU A 145 1.28 -10.57 -12.60
CA LEU A 145 0.34 -9.46 -12.48
C LEU A 145 1.03 -8.21 -11.90
N SER A 146 1.80 -8.34 -10.81
CA SER A 146 2.52 -7.20 -10.22
C SER A 146 3.57 -6.63 -11.18
N LYS A 147 4.22 -7.47 -12.01
CA LYS A 147 5.12 -7.02 -13.08
C LYS A 147 4.39 -6.20 -14.15
N ARG A 148 3.20 -6.67 -14.57
CA ARG A 148 2.36 -5.96 -15.54
C ARG A 148 1.92 -4.60 -15.00
N ILE A 149 1.35 -4.55 -13.79
CA ILE A 149 0.93 -3.32 -13.15
C ILE A 149 2.13 -2.37 -12.95
N SER A 150 3.27 -2.87 -12.47
CA SER A 150 4.51 -2.09 -12.33
C SER A 150 4.96 -1.45 -13.64
N LYS A 151 4.90 -2.20 -14.75
CA LYS A 151 5.26 -1.69 -16.09
C LYS A 151 4.33 -0.56 -16.51
N ASP A 152 3.02 -0.73 -16.30
CA ASP A 152 2.03 0.26 -16.69
C ASP A 152 2.10 1.51 -15.82
N LEU A 153 2.25 1.37 -14.49
CA LEU A 153 2.45 2.50 -13.59
C LEU A 153 3.72 3.30 -13.94
N LYS A 154 4.82 2.62 -14.29
CA LYS A 154 6.05 3.30 -14.75
C LYS A 154 5.83 4.05 -16.07
N ARG A 155 5.08 3.47 -17.01
CA ARG A 155 4.72 4.13 -18.28
C ARG A 155 3.88 5.39 -18.06
N LEU A 156 2.98 5.38 -17.09
CA LEU A 156 2.21 6.56 -16.67
C LEU A 156 3.09 7.61 -15.98
N GLY A 157 4.26 7.23 -15.49
CA GLY A 157 5.21 8.14 -14.87
C GLY A 157 5.37 7.98 -13.37
N PHE A 158 4.74 7.00 -12.72
CA PHE A 158 4.97 6.70 -11.31
C PHE A 158 6.42 6.31 -11.03
N SER A 159 6.88 6.62 -9.84
CA SER A 159 8.20 6.29 -9.31
C SER A 159 8.09 5.44 -8.05
N PHE A 160 9.11 4.63 -7.76
CA PHE A 160 9.11 3.67 -6.64
C PHE A 160 7.97 2.65 -6.72
N VAL A 161 7.66 2.20 -7.92
CA VAL A 161 6.63 1.20 -8.22
C VAL A 161 7.25 -0.02 -8.92
N GLY A 162 8.36 -0.55 -8.38
CA GLY A 162 8.94 -1.82 -8.83
C GLY A 162 7.98 -2.99 -8.59
N PRO A 163 8.12 -4.14 -9.28
CA PRO A 163 7.17 -5.23 -9.19
C PRO A 163 7.00 -5.80 -7.78
N THR A 164 8.08 -5.84 -6.98
CA THR A 164 8.02 -6.25 -5.57
C THR A 164 7.24 -5.23 -4.72
N ILE A 165 7.44 -3.92 -4.95
CA ILE A 165 6.70 -2.86 -4.26
C ILE A 165 5.22 -2.91 -4.66
N VAL A 166 4.94 -3.12 -5.95
CA VAL A 166 3.57 -3.25 -6.45
C VAL A 166 2.88 -4.49 -5.87
N TYR A 167 3.60 -5.61 -5.69
CA TYR A 167 3.00 -6.78 -5.07
C TYR A 167 2.66 -6.53 -3.59
N ALA A 168 3.56 -5.89 -2.83
CA ALA A 168 3.28 -5.46 -1.47
C ALA A 168 2.07 -4.49 -1.42
N TYR A 169 2.00 -3.55 -2.37
CA TYR A 169 0.85 -2.67 -2.54
C TYR A 169 -0.46 -3.44 -2.80
N MET A 170 -0.45 -4.43 -3.70
CA MET A 170 -1.63 -5.29 -3.96
C MET A 170 -2.09 -6.02 -2.69
N GLN A 171 -1.16 -6.49 -1.87
CA GLN A 171 -1.45 -7.11 -0.58
C GLN A 171 -2.05 -6.08 0.41
N SER A 172 -1.46 -4.88 0.49
CA SER A 172 -1.88 -3.83 1.42
C SER A 172 -3.28 -3.30 1.14
N VAL A 173 -3.68 -3.21 -0.16
CA VAL A 173 -4.99 -2.71 -0.59
C VAL A 173 -6.00 -3.82 -0.88
N GLY A 174 -5.66 -5.07 -0.57
CA GLY A 174 -6.56 -6.20 -0.69
C GLY A 174 -6.91 -6.64 -2.11
N MET A 175 -6.12 -6.26 -3.13
CA MET A 175 -6.25 -6.85 -4.48
C MET A 175 -5.96 -8.35 -4.47
N VAL A 176 -5.18 -8.81 -3.51
CA VAL A 176 -4.90 -10.21 -3.22
C VAL A 176 -5.12 -10.48 -1.74
N ASN A 177 -5.73 -11.60 -1.40
CA ASN A 177 -5.78 -12.10 -0.04
C ASN A 177 -4.65 -13.13 0.12
N ASP A 178 -3.54 -12.69 0.70
CA ASP A 178 -2.34 -13.49 0.93
C ASP A 178 -2.17 -13.91 2.40
N HIS A 179 -3.21 -13.76 3.22
CA HIS A 179 -3.24 -14.41 4.51
C HIS A 179 -3.08 -15.93 4.31
N LEU A 180 -2.33 -16.60 5.18
CA LEU A 180 -2.26 -18.06 5.13
C LEU A 180 -3.64 -18.65 5.45
N THR A 181 -3.99 -19.78 4.85
CA THR A 181 -5.29 -20.45 5.05
C THR A 181 -5.59 -20.80 6.51
N SER A 182 -4.54 -20.94 7.35
CA SER A 182 -4.67 -21.10 8.79
C SER A 182 -4.98 -19.81 9.55
N CYS A 183 -4.83 -18.64 8.91
CA CYS A 183 -5.10 -17.34 9.53
C CYS A 183 -6.60 -17.07 9.59
N PHE A 184 -7.07 -16.51 10.71
CA PHE A 184 -8.48 -16.17 10.86
C PHE A 184 -8.96 -15.16 9.81
N ARG A 185 -8.09 -14.20 9.41
CA ARG A 185 -8.43 -13.19 8.41
C ARG A 185 -8.63 -13.75 7.02
N TRP A 186 -7.90 -14.82 6.65
CA TRP A 186 -8.12 -15.45 5.34
C TRP A 186 -9.58 -15.84 5.13
N ARG A 187 -10.17 -16.47 6.15
CA ARG A 187 -11.57 -16.91 6.11
C ARG A 187 -12.54 -15.73 6.07
N GLU A 188 -12.35 -14.75 6.97
CA GLU A 188 -13.24 -13.58 7.04
C GLU A 188 -13.25 -12.79 5.72
N ILE A 189 -12.08 -12.55 5.11
CA ILE A 189 -11.97 -11.86 3.83
C ILE A 189 -12.60 -12.70 2.70
N LYS A 190 -12.36 -14.01 2.67
CA LYS A 190 -12.97 -14.91 1.67
C LYS A 190 -14.49 -14.93 1.79
N GLU A 191 -15.06 -14.97 2.97
CA GLU A 191 -16.50 -14.94 3.20
C GLU A 191 -17.14 -13.60 2.79
N GLN A 192 -16.42 -12.51 3.01
CA GLN A 192 -16.95 -11.17 2.73
C GLN A 192 -16.77 -10.74 1.26
N TYR A 193 -15.68 -11.13 0.62
CA TYR A 193 -15.26 -10.58 -0.69
C TYR A 193 -14.96 -11.65 -1.77
N GLY A 194 -14.96 -12.93 -1.43
CA GLY A 194 -14.56 -14.03 -2.33
C GLY A 194 -15.66 -14.59 -3.20
N GLY A 195 -16.83 -13.93 -3.30
CA GLY A 195 -18.01 -14.36 -4.06
C GLY A 195 -18.00 -13.98 -5.55
#